data_9dc47b8f20c12bf32b59297f7939323b
#
_entry.id   9dc47b8f20c12bf32b59297f7939323b
#
_cell.length_a   1.000
_cell.length_b   1.000
_cell.length_c   1.000
_cell.angle_alpha   90.00
_cell.angle_beta   90.00
_cell.angle_gamma   90.00
#
_symmetry.space_group_name_H-M   'P 1'
#
loop_
_entity.id
_entity.type
_entity.pdbx_description
1 polymer ?
#
loop_
_entity_poly.entity_id
_entity_poly.type
_entity_poly.pdbx_seq_one_letter_code
_entity_poly.pdbx_strand_id
1 'polypeptide(L)'
;MNFPIVNKIFLISSLFFGVNSFFSQNSIVDSLFSIKGEQYFSFDPPKNINTVSKIISIDHKSNSQKIYAYANKKEFIDFLDLEIPFEILNNDIQILEPTTSRSSWNFYPNYQEYENMMQAFADSFPAICKLHNLGTLNSGHKILAVQISNNVGIPENEPSFLYTSSMHGNELTGYVLMLRLIDEILNGYSVGNYTNIVDGIDLWINPLANPDGAFAVSDLSVNGAVRGNANWIDLNRNYPDPVDGDHPDGNPWQEETIIFMNLSDSIPFSMSCNFHTGAEVFNYPWDTWSNLTADDSWWQNIGSSYADTVHQHGPLGYFNDLNNGLTNGWVWYEVDGGRQDFMNYFKRCRESTIELSSTKVPNPSTLPNYWNANKASLINYIEESLNGLRGIVSDSITGQPLNARVEIFGHDYDSSHVYSNLPVGNYHRYL
;
A
#
# COMPACT_ATOMS: atom_id res chain seq x y z
N MET A 1 -26.93 35.98 0.42
CA MET A 1 -26.54 35.06 -0.66
C MET A 1 -25.22 35.55 -1.21
N ASN A 2 -24.12 35.03 -0.73
CA ASN A 2 -22.79 35.29 -1.25
C ASN A 2 -22.25 33.96 -1.77
N PHE A 3 -22.13 33.84 -3.08
CA PHE A 3 -21.46 32.73 -3.73
C PHE A 3 -19.97 32.95 -3.64
N PRO A 4 -19.15 31.93 -3.29
CA PRO A 4 -17.70 32.05 -3.38
C PRO A 4 -17.27 32.04 -4.85
N ILE A 5 -16.46 33.02 -5.20
CA ILE A 5 -15.81 33.14 -6.51
C ILE A 5 -14.77 32.03 -6.62
N VAL A 6 -15.04 31.05 -7.48
CA VAL A 6 -14.07 30.05 -7.89
C VAL A 6 -13.08 30.72 -8.83
N ASN A 7 -11.91 31.07 -8.35
CA ASN A 7 -10.80 31.53 -9.19
C ASN A 7 -10.24 30.35 -9.99
N LYS A 8 -10.74 30.19 -11.23
CA LYS A 8 -10.08 29.33 -12.22
C LYS A 8 -8.87 30.08 -12.77
N ILE A 9 -7.69 29.68 -12.33
CA ILE A 9 -6.45 30.17 -12.94
C ILE A 9 -6.18 29.27 -14.17
N PHE A 10 -6.51 29.80 -15.35
CA PHE A 10 -6.10 29.23 -16.63
C PHE A 10 -4.68 29.72 -16.92
N LEU A 11 -3.67 28.84 -16.79
CA LEU A 11 -2.35 29.12 -17.36
C LEU A 11 -2.33 28.62 -18.83
N ILE A 12 -2.61 29.52 -19.76
CA ILE A 12 -2.39 29.27 -21.17
C ILE A 12 -0.90 29.55 -21.43
N SER A 13 -0.14 28.50 -21.80
CA SER A 13 1.24 28.65 -22.26
C SER A 13 1.28 29.35 -23.62
N SER A 14 1.48 30.66 -23.64
CA SER A 14 1.91 31.36 -24.85
C SER A 14 3.44 31.45 -24.84
N LEU A 15 4.06 30.85 -25.84
CA LEU A 15 5.49 30.92 -26.11
C LEU A 15 6.02 32.35 -26.08
N PHE A 16 6.91 32.64 -25.14
CA PHE A 16 7.88 33.73 -25.28
C PHE A 16 9.27 33.22 -24.91
N PHE A 17 10.14 33.11 -25.90
CA PHE A 17 11.56 32.87 -25.74
C PHE A 17 12.23 34.09 -25.09
N GLY A 18 12.88 33.90 -23.92
CA GLY A 18 13.75 34.89 -23.33
C GLY A 18 14.13 34.53 -21.88
N VAL A 19 15.34 34.89 -21.47
CA VAL A 19 15.95 34.67 -20.16
C VAL A 19 15.06 35.14 -18.97
N ASN A 20 14.06 35.95 -19.21
CA ASN A 20 13.08 36.41 -18.20
C ASN A 20 11.99 35.37 -17.88
N SER A 21 11.81 34.27 -18.64
CA SER A 21 10.78 33.27 -18.38
C SER A 21 11.16 32.35 -17.21
N PHE A 22 12.44 32.06 -17.01
CA PHE A 22 12.91 31.24 -15.88
C PHE A 22 12.63 31.86 -14.51
N PHE A 23 12.81 33.19 -14.38
CA PHE A 23 12.52 33.87 -13.12
C PHE A 23 11.03 33.93 -12.80
N SER A 24 10.16 34.02 -13.81
CA SER A 24 8.72 34.03 -13.61
C SER A 24 8.17 32.62 -13.29
N GLN A 25 8.74 31.57 -13.88
CA GLN A 25 8.35 30.18 -13.68
C GLN A 25 8.68 29.72 -12.26
N ASN A 26 9.89 30.01 -11.77
CA ASN A 26 10.27 29.68 -10.39
C ASN A 26 9.38 30.40 -9.35
N SER A 27 9.01 31.65 -9.57
CA SER A 27 8.14 32.38 -8.64
C SER A 27 6.70 31.80 -8.59
N ILE A 28 6.19 31.26 -9.68
CA ILE A 28 4.90 30.59 -9.74
C ILE A 28 4.97 29.24 -9.01
N VAL A 29 6.01 28.45 -9.28
CA VAL A 29 6.25 27.18 -8.57
C VAL A 29 6.39 27.41 -7.06
N ASP A 30 7.21 28.39 -6.64
CA ASP A 30 7.37 28.74 -5.23
C ASP A 30 6.02 29.12 -4.58
N SER A 31 5.17 29.82 -5.28
CA SER A 31 3.84 30.19 -4.80
C SER A 31 2.93 28.96 -4.67
N LEU A 32 2.94 28.03 -5.64
CA LEU A 32 2.14 26.80 -5.60
C LEU A 32 2.53 25.92 -4.40
N PHE A 33 3.81 25.81 -4.11
CA PHE A 33 4.33 24.96 -3.03
C PHE A 33 4.55 25.68 -1.70
N SER A 34 4.08 26.93 -1.56
CA SER A 34 4.23 27.70 -0.33
C SER A 34 3.37 27.23 0.84
N ILE A 35 2.27 26.50 0.56
CA ILE A 35 1.29 26.05 1.54
C ILE A 35 1.36 24.52 1.71
N LYS A 36 1.45 23.78 0.61
CA LYS A 36 1.57 22.33 0.56
C LYS A 36 2.81 21.95 -0.22
N GLY A 37 3.53 20.94 0.25
CA GLY A 37 4.72 20.44 -0.45
C GLY A 37 4.41 19.47 -1.59
N GLU A 38 3.14 19.16 -1.85
CA GLU A 38 2.68 18.39 -3.02
C GLU A 38 1.56 19.13 -3.74
N GLN A 39 1.46 18.90 -5.06
CA GLN A 39 0.36 19.41 -5.89
C GLN A 39 -0.38 18.26 -6.55
N TYR A 40 -1.70 18.40 -6.67
CA TYR A 40 -2.59 17.51 -7.42
C TYR A 40 -3.02 18.20 -8.69
N PHE A 41 -2.88 17.56 -9.82
CA PHE A 41 -3.16 18.17 -11.12
C PHE A 41 -3.59 17.13 -12.15
N SER A 42 -4.11 17.59 -13.27
CA SER A 42 -4.47 16.74 -14.40
C SER A 42 -3.87 17.26 -15.69
N PHE A 43 -3.62 16.34 -16.64
CA PHE A 43 -3.10 16.62 -17.97
C PHE A 43 -3.66 15.64 -19.00
N ASP A 44 -3.48 15.97 -20.29
CA ASP A 44 -3.90 15.08 -21.36
C ASP A 44 -2.95 13.88 -21.49
N PRO A 45 -3.45 12.66 -21.80
CA PRO A 45 -2.62 11.49 -21.91
C PRO A 45 -1.47 11.68 -22.91
N PRO A 46 -0.20 11.48 -22.51
CA PRO A 46 0.94 11.53 -23.40
C PRO A 46 0.96 10.28 -24.31
N LYS A 47 1.81 10.28 -25.33
CA LYS A 47 1.99 9.11 -26.21
C LYS A 47 2.53 7.89 -25.46
N ASN A 48 3.35 8.11 -24.45
CA ASN A 48 3.90 7.10 -23.58
C ASN A 48 3.76 7.57 -22.14
N ILE A 49 2.90 6.90 -21.38
CA ILE A 49 2.63 7.21 -19.97
C ILE A 49 3.86 6.95 -19.10
N ASN A 50 4.69 5.94 -19.44
CA ASN A 50 5.85 5.56 -18.65
C ASN A 50 6.94 6.66 -18.62
N THR A 51 6.97 7.55 -19.60
CA THR A 51 7.85 8.73 -19.55
C THR A 51 7.46 9.68 -18.41
N VAL A 52 6.19 9.71 -18.06
CA VAL A 52 5.63 10.61 -17.04
C VAL A 52 5.59 9.93 -15.68
N SER A 53 5.24 8.64 -15.61
CA SER A 53 5.16 7.88 -14.35
C SER A 53 6.50 7.73 -13.63
N LYS A 54 7.61 7.83 -14.35
CA LYS A 54 8.97 7.88 -13.77
C LYS A 54 9.31 9.23 -13.09
N ILE A 55 8.53 10.26 -13.34
CA ILE A 55 8.77 11.62 -12.82
C ILE A 55 7.78 11.98 -11.72
N ILE A 56 6.51 11.61 -11.91
CA ILE A 56 5.41 12.00 -11.04
C ILE A 56 4.53 10.79 -10.69
N SER A 57 3.82 10.88 -9.58
CA SER A 57 2.92 9.82 -9.11
C SER A 57 1.56 9.88 -9.82
N ILE A 58 1.29 8.91 -10.68
CA ILE A 58 0.01 8.80 -11.40
C ILE A 58 -1.11 8.41 -10.43
N ASP A 59 -2.25 9.08 -10.55
CA ASP A 59 -3.49 8.77 -9.84
C ASP A 59 -4.54 8.30 -10.86
N HIS A 60 -4.88 7.03 -10.82
CA HIS A 60 -5.84 6.46 -11.76
C HIS A 60 -7.25 6.99 -11.49
N LYS A 61 -7.97 7.35 -12.57
CA LYS A 61 -9.38 7.70 -12.53
C LYS A 61 -10.11 6.92 -13.62
N SER A 62 -10.88 5.94 -13.22
CA SER A 62 -11.69 5.15 -14.13
C SER A 62 -12.55 6.04 -15.02
N ASN A 63 -12.58 5.72 -16.30
CA ASN A 63 -13.36 6.42 -17.33
C ASN A 63 -12.98 7.91 -17.55
N SER A 64 -11.84 8.39 -17.07
CA SER A 64 -11.35 9.73 -17.37
C SER A 64 -10.64 9.79 -18.72
N GLN A 65 -10.83 10.90 -19.43
CA GLN A 65 -10.04 11.23 -20.62
C GLN A 65 -8.71 11.92 -20.27
N LYS A 66 -8.53 12.32 -19.01
CA LYS A 66 -7.30 12.95 -18.50
C LYS A 66 -6.58 12.02 -17.53
N ILE A 67 -5.28 12.19 -17.46
CA ILE A 67 -4.43 11.61 -16.41
C ILE A 67 -4.44 12.58 -15.22
N TYR A 68 -4.50 12.03 -14.02
CA TYR A 68 -4.37 12.75 -12.76
C TYR A 68 -3.07 12.35 -12.10
N ALA A 69 -2.44 13.28 -11.38
CA ALA A 69 -1.16 13.00 -10.74
C ALA A 69 -0.90 13.86 -9.51
N TYR A 70 -0.04 13.35 -8.65
CA TYR A 70 0.60 14.07 -7.56
C TYR A 70 2.07 14.32 -7.91
N ALA A 71 2.60 15.43 -7.46
CA ALA A 71 4.03 15.71 -7.51
C ALA A 71 4.45 16.58 -6.34
N ASN A 72 5.61 16.30 -5.75
CA ASN A 72 6.31 17.24 -4.90
C ASN A 72 6.96 18.35 -5.76
N LYS A 73 7.58 19.32 -5.10
CA LYS A 73 8.14 20.48 -5.82
C LYS A 73 9.20 20.11 -6.87
N LYS A 74 10.08 19.15 -6.55
CA LYS A 74 11.13 18.71 -7.48
C LYS A 74 10.53 17.99 -8.67
N GLU A 75 9.68 17.00 -8.42
CA GLU A 75 8.97 16.22 -9.44
C GLU A 75 8.12 17.11 -10.36
N PHE A 76 7.46 18.12 -9.79
CA PHE A 76 6.68 19.09 -10.57
C PHE A 76 7.54 19.94 -11.48
N ILE A 77 8.76 20.35 -11.05
CA ILE A 77 9.72 21.06 -11.90
C ILE A 77 10.17 20.15 -13.04
N ASP A 78 10.52 18.90 -12.74
CA ASP A 78 10.94 17.92 -13.75
C ASP A 78 9.79 17.61 -14.74
N PHE A 79 8.54 17.60 -14.27
CA PHE A 79 7.34 17.48 -15.15
C PHE A 79 7.16 18.68 -16.08
N LEU A 80 7.44 19.91 -15.62
CA LEU A 80 7.34 21.11 -16.44
C LEU A 80 8.28 21.07 -17.65
N ASP A 81 9.42 20.40 -17.55
CA ASP A 81 10.38 20.24 -18.65
C ASP A 81 9.83 19.37 -19.78
N LEU A 82 8.76 18.60 -19.55
CA LEU A 82 8.06 17.83 -20.59
C LEU A 82 7.13 18.70 -21.44
N GLU A 83 6.90 19.97 -21.09
CA GLU A 83 6.03 20.91 -21.80
C GLU A 83 4.59 20.40 -22.02
N ILE A 84 4.09 19.51 -21.14
CA ILE A 84 2.73 18.97 -21.19
C ILE A 84 1.76 19.97 -20.54
N PRO A 85 0.68 20.41 -21.24
CA PRO A 85 -0.34 21.28 -20.63
C PRO A 85 -1.05 20.60 -19.47
N PHE A 86 -1.22 21.28 -18.36
CA PHE A 86 -1.84 20.75 -17.15
C PHE A 86 -2.82 21.75 -16.51
N GLU A 87 -3.62 21.23 -15.58
CA GLU A 87 -4.55 22.00 -14.74
C GLU A 87 -4.34 21.63 -13.26
N ILE A 88 -4.02 22.61 -12.42
CA ILE A 88 -3.92 22.40 -10.97
C ILE A 88 -5.33 22.16 -10.40
N LEU A 89 -5.46 21.15 -9.57
CA LEU A 89 -6.72 20.75 -8.96
C LEU A 89 -6.65 20.97 -7.43
N ASN A 90 -7.81 21.28 -6.85
CA ASN A 90 -7.94 21.26 -5.40
C ASN A 90 -8.19 19.83 -4.92
N ASN A 91 -7.37 19.35 -4.01
CA ASN A 91 -7.49 18.02 -3.41
C ASN A 91 -7.53 18.11 -1.87
N ASP A 92 -8.23 19.12 -1.34
CA ASP A 92 -8.43 19.22 0.10
C ASP A 92 -9.42 18.17 0.57
N ILE A 93 -8.91 17.13 1.27
CA ILE A 93 -9.74 16.11 1.87
C ILE A 93 -10.51 16.72 3.04
N GLN A 94 -11.83 16.77 2.92
CA GLN A 94 -12.72 17.17 3.98
C GLN A 94 -13.74 16.07 4.23
N ILE A 95 -13.66 15.47 5.39
CA ILE A 95 -14.57 14.42 5.84
C ILE A 95 -15.66 15.06 6.69
N LEU A 96 -16.89 14.80 6.32
CA LEU A 96 -18.03 15.12 7.18
C LEU A 96 -18.12 14.02 8.24
N GLU A 97 -17.80 14.35 9.49
CA GLU A 97 -17.97 13.43 10.61
C GLU A 97 -19.42 12.92 10.66
N PRO A 98 -19.64 11.62 10.88
CA PRO A 98 -20.98 11.07 10.97
C PRO A 98 -21.69 11.65 12.19
N THR A 99 -22.91 12.10 11.98
CA THR A 99 -23.80 12.59 13.05
C THR A 99 -24.37 11.48 13.93
N THR A 100 -24.07 10.21 13.60
CA THR A 100 -24.56 9.00 14.29
C THR A 100 -23.48 8.35 15.12
N SER A 101 -23.87 7.48 16.06
CA SER A 101 -22.96 6.73 16.94
C SER A 101 -21.82 6.04 16.17
N ARG A 102 -20.57 6.19 16.63
CA ARG A 102 -19.35 5.56 16.11
C ARG A 102 -19.27 4.03 16.31
N SER A 103 -20.39 3.37 16.59
CA SER A 103 -20.45 1.94 16.97
C SER A 103 -20.34 0.94 15.81
N SER A 104 -20.24 1.39 14.55
CA SER A 104 -20.39 0.54 13.35
C SER A 104 -19.24 0.62 12.35
N TRP A 105 -18.03 0.99 12.77
CA TRP A 105 -16.87 1.15 11.87
C TRP A 105 -17.11 2.14 10.71
N ASN A 106 -17.90 3.16 10.96
CA ASN A 106 -18.28 4.22 10.03
C ASN A 106 -17.59 5.56 10.33
N PHE A 107 -16.35 5.50 10.76
CA PHE A 107 -15.53 6.67 11.11
C PHE A 107 -14.04 6.37 10.85
N TYR A 108 -13.26 7.42 10.71
CA TYR A 108 -11.81 7.33 10.73
C TYR A 108 -11.33 7.66 12.15
N PRO A 109 -10.66 6.73 12.84
CA PRO A 109 -10.07 7.03 14.14
C PRO A 109 -9.07 8.19 14.02
N ASN A 110 -9.06 9.09 15.00
CA ASN A 110 -7.95 10.03 15.13
C ASN A 110 -6.68 9.31 15.62
N TYR A 111 -5.53 10.00 15.64
CA TYR A 111 -4.27 9.33 15.94
C TYR A 111 -4.25 8.70 17.34
N GLN A 112 -4.76 9.41 18.36
CA GLN A 112 -4.84 8.86 19.72
C GLN A 112 -5.82 7.69 19.83
N GLU A 113 -6.96 7.75 19.15
CA GLU A 113 -7.92 6.64 19.06
C GLU A 113 -7.27 5.41 18.41
N TYR A 114 -6.48 5.61 17.36
CA TYR A 114 -5.71 4.55 16.70
C TYR A 114 -4.74 3.87 17.64
N GLU A 115 -3.88 4.63 18.33
CA GLU A 115 -2.95 4.06 19.31
C GLU A 115 -3.69 3.28 20.41
N ASN A 116 -4.78 3.84 20.93
CA ASN A 116 -5.61 3.19 21.96
C ASN A 116 -6.25 1.90 21.46
N MET A 117 -6.74 1.86 20.22
CA MET A 117 -7.33 0.65 19.63
C MET A 117 -6.27 -0.44 19.45
N MET A 118 -5.10 -0.09 18.89
CA MET A 118 -4.00 -1.04 18.70
C MET A 118 -3.53 -1.64 20.04
N GLN A 119 -3.43 -0.83 21.10
CA GLN A 119 -3.09 -1.30 22.44
C GLN A 119 -4.19 -2.19 23.02
N ALA A 120 -5.46 -1.79 22.85
CA ALA A 120 -6.60 -2.54 23.39
C ALA A 120 -6.73 -3.95 22.78
N PHE A 121 -6.36 -4.15 21.51
CA PHE A 121 -6.32 -5.48 20.90
C PHE A 121 -5.34 -6.40 21.63
N ALA A 122 -4.12 -5.95 21.86
CA ALA A 122 -3.11 -6.73 22.57
C ALA A 122 -3.49 -6.97 24.05
N ASP A 123 -4.04 -5.96 24.73
CA ASP A 123 -4.45 -6.08 26.14
C ASP A 123 -5.63 -7.01 26.31
N SER A 124 -6.56 -7.05 25.35
CA SER A 124 -7.75 -7.91 25.41
C SER A 124 -7.46 -9.37 25.04
N PHE A 125 -6.46 -9.62 24.19
CA PHE A 125 -6.10 -10.93 23.67
C PHE A 125 -4.61 -11.27 23.86
N PRO A 126 -4.02 -11.12 25.06
CA PRO A 126 -2.57 -11.19 25.26
C PRO A 126 -1.94 -12.56 24.97
N ALA A 127 -2.75 -13.61 24.88
CA ALA A 127 -2.27 -14.96 24.55
C ALA A 127 -2.01 -15.16 23.05
N ILE A 128 -2.69 -14.37 22.20
CA ILE A 128 -2.69 -14.56 20.75
C ILE A 128 -2.42 -13.27 19.96
N CYS A 129 -2.32 -12.13 20.63
CA CYS A 129 -2.08 -10.83 19.99
C CYS A 129 -0.98 -10.06 20.72
N LYS A 130 -0.02 -9.55 19.97
CA LYS A 130 1.08 -8.72 20.47
C LYS A 130 1.19 -7.45 19.66
N LEU A 131 1.22 -6.31 20.32
CA LEU A 131 1.48 -5.02 19.70
C LEU A 131 2.99 -4.81 19.53
N HIS A 132 3.39 -4.38 18.35
CA HIS A 132 4.74 -3.97 18.00
C HIS A 132 4.77 -2.49 17.59
N ASN A 133 5.65 -1.72 18.19
CA ASN A 133 6.09 -0.44 17.65
C ASN A 133 7.25 -0.73 16.70
N LEU A 134 7.01 -0.67 15.39
CA LEU A 134 8.02 -0.94 14.36
C LEU A 134 9.05 0.19 14.27
N GLY A 135 8.65 1.41 14.60
CA GLY A 135 9.49 2.60 14.64
C GLY A 135 8.70 3.84 15.05
N THR A 136 9.41 4.82 15.57
CA THR A 136 8.85 6.15 15.90
C THR A 136 9.51 7.18 15.00
N LEU A 137 8.69 7.89 14.23
CA LEU A 137 9.11 8.92 13.29
C LEU A 137 9.58 10.18 14.02
N ASN A 138 10.28 11.05 13.33
CA ASN A 138 10.76 12.33 13.89
C ASN A 138 9.62 13.25 14.36
N SER A 139 8.41 13.11 13.82
CA SER A 139 7.17 13.75 14.27
C SER A 139 6.72 13.32 15.67
N GLY A 140 7.15 12.13 16.10
CA GLY A 140 6.67 11.42 17.29
C GLY A 140 5.61 10.38 16.99
N HIS A 141 5.06 10.32 15.78
CA HIS A 141 4.14 9.28 15.36
C HIS A 141 4.83 7.90 15.32
N LYS A 142 4.08 6.85 15.65
CA LYS A 142 4.56 5.47 15.65
C LYS A 142 3.95 4.70 14.49
N ILE A 143 4.75 3.84 13.89
CA ILE A 143 4.27 2.82 12.97
C ILE A 143 4.00 1.55 13.79
N LEU A 144 2.73 1.21 13.96
CA LEU A 144 2.29 0.11 14.81
C LEU A 144 1.82 -1.07 13.97
N ALA A 145 2.15 -2.28 14.41
CA ALA A 145 1.60 -3.52 13.88
C ALA A 145 1.18 -4.45 15.01
N VAL A 146 0.15 -5.24 14.80
CA VAL A 146 -0.14 -6.39 15.65
C VAL A 146 0.37 -7.67 15.00
N GLN A 147 0.89 -8.56 15.80
CA GLN A 147 1.18 -9.96 15.48
C GLN A 147 0.11 -10.82 16.10
N ILE A 148 -0.50 -11.72 15.32
CA ILE A 148 -1.57 -12.62 15.76
C ILE A 148 -1.14 -14.06 15.41
N SER A 149 -1.04 -14.90 16.44
CA SER A 149 -0.73 -16.33 16.34
C SER A 149 -1.10 -17.00 17.67
N ASN A 150 -1.37 -18.29 17.68
CA ASN A 150 -1.64 -19.04 18.92
C ASN A 150 -0.42 -19.15 19.86
N ASN A 151 0.80 -18.94 19.31
CA ASN A 151 2.06 -18.87 20.06
C ASN A 151 2.81 -17.56 19.75
N VAL A 152 2.13 -16.43 19.87
CA VAL A 152 2.63 -15.12 19.47
C VAL A 152 4.04 -14.81 20.00
N GLY A 153 4.95 -14.45 19.10
CA GLY A 153 6.34 -14.16 19.41
C GLY A 153 7.27 -15.38 19.48
N ILE A 154 6.78 -16.58 19.18
CA ILE A 154 7.57 -17.81 19.08
C ILE A 154 7.64 -18.26 17.62
N PRO A 155 8.83 -18.36 17.01
CA PRO A 155 8.97 -18.87 15.64
C PRO A 155 8.55 -20.33 15.53
N GLU A 156 7.63 -20.64 14.62
CA GLU A 156 7.12 -21.99 14.37
C GLU A 156 7.23 -22.37 12.89
N ASN A 157 6.84 -23.61 12.54
CA ASN A 157 6.79 -24.06 11.16
C ASN A 157 5.48 -23.61 10.49
N GLU A 158 5.29 -22.29 10.41
CA GLU A 158 4.13 -21.63 9.80
C GLU A 158 4.57 -20.53 8.84
N PRO A 159 3.76 -20.16 7.85
CA PRO A 159 4.04 -19.00 7.01
C PRO A 159 3.83 -17.72 7.81
N SER A 160 4.72 -16.74 7.64
CA SER A 160 4.47 -15.38 8.09
C SER A 160 3.76 -14.59 6.98
N PHE A 161 2.68 -13.91 7.33
CA PHE A 161 1.85 -13.13 6.43
C PHE A 161 1.75 -11.68 6.88
N LEU A 162 1.83 -10.71 5.95
CA LEU A 162 1.76 -9.29 6.29
C LEU A 162 0.68 -8.55 5.49
N TYR A 163 -0.24 -7.90 6.19
CA TYR A 163 -1.06 -6.84 5.64
C TYR A 163 -0.57 -5.47 6.08
N THR A 164 -0.47 -4.53 5.12
CA THR A 164 -0.20 -3.11 5.42
C THR A 164 -1.17 -2.22 4.67
N SER A 165 -1.42 -1.03 5.20
CA SER A 165 -2.27 -0.03 4.54
C SER A 165 -1.73 1.37 4.72
N SER A 166 -2.20 2.26 3.85
CA SER A 166 -2.02 3.70 3.97
C SER A 166 -0.55 4.15 3.96
N MET A 167 0.25 3.53 3.08
CA MET A 167 1.58 4.05 2.78
C MET A 167 1.49 5.42 2.08
N HIS A 168 0.44 5.65 1.28
CA HIS A 168 -0.01 6.99 0.93
C HIS A 168 -0.95 7.49 2.01
N GLY A 169 -0.61 8.59 2.67
CA GLY A 169 -1.35 9.06 3.84
C GLY A 169 -2.79 9.47 3.55
N ASN A 170 -3.11 9.79 2.30
CA ASN A 170 -4.47 10.12 1.87
C ASN A 170 -5.27 8.94 1.31
N GLU A 171 -4.82 7.69 1.51
CA GLU A 171 -5.48 6.47 1.04
C GLU A 171 -5.94 5.64 2.23
N LEU A 172 -7.15 5.93 2.76
CA LEU A 172 -7.50 5.56 4.12
C LEU A 172 -8.62 4.50 4.25
N THR A 173 -9.13 3.95 3.15
CA THR A 173 -10.10 2.83 3.25
C THR A 173 -9.48 1.65 3.98
N GLY A 174 -8.27 1.23 3.58
CA GLY A 174 -7.55 0.13 4.21
C GLY A 174 -7.20 0.38 5.67
N TYR A 175 -6.96 1.62 6.09
CA TYR A 175 -6.75 1.98 7.49
C TYR A 175 -7.86 1.43 8.40
N VAL A 176 -9.11 1.69 8.03
CA VAL A 176 -10.26 1.25 8.83
C VAL A 176 -10.54 -0.24 8.63
N LEU A 177 -10.39 -0.75 7.39
CA LEU A 177 -10.61 -2.18 7.12
C LEU A 177 -9.62 -3.07 7.87
N MET A 178 -8.35 -2.66 7.99
CA MET A 178 -7.34 -3.43 8.71
C MET A 178 -7.58 -3.41 10.23
N LEU A 179 -7.96 -2.28 10.82
CA LEU A 179 -8.39 -2.23 12.23
C LEU A 179 -9.58 -3.15 12.49
N ARG A 180 -10.55 -3.15 11.57
CA ARG A 180 -11.72 -4.02 11.68
C ARG A 180 -11.39 -5.49 11.47
N LEU A 181 -10.43 -5.81 10.61
CA LEU A 181 -9.96 -7.19 10.39
C LEU A 181 -9.28 -7.76 11.64
N ILE A 182 -8.47 -6.95 12.34
CA ILE A 182 -7.88 -7.33 13.62
C ILE A 182 -8.99 -7.69 14.63
N ASP A 183 -9.96 -6.79 14.79
CA ASP A 183 -11.11 -7.01 15.69
C ASP A 183 -11.90 -8.28 15.33
N GLU A 184 -12.19 -8.47 14.06
CA GLU A 184 -12.92 -9.62 13.52
C GLU A 184 -12.21 -10.95 13.80
N ILE A 185 -10.89 -11.02 13.52
CA ILE A 185 -10.11 -12.25 13.73
C ILE A 185 -10.01 -12.59 15.22
N LEU A 186 -9.67 -11.61 16.07
CA LEU A 186 -9.47 -11.83 17.50
C LEU A 186 -10.78 -12.26 18.18
N ASN A 187 -11.87 -11.56 17.94
CA ASN A 187 -13.18 -11.91 18.50
C ASN A 187 -13.71 -13.23 17.90
N GLY A 188 -13.52 -13.44 16.59
CA GLY A 188 -13.93 -14.66 15.93
C GLY A 188 -13.21 -15.90 16.45
N TYR A 189 -11.89 -15.81 16.67
CA TYR A 189 -11.11 -16.91 17.25
C TYR A 189 -11.61 -17.31 18.65
N SER A 190 -12.01 -16.35 19.48
CA SER A 190 -12.53 -16.63 20.82
C SER A 190 -13.81 -17.49 20.85
N VAL A 191 -14.50 -17.58 19.69
CA VAL A 191 -15.72 -18.41 19.52
C VAL A 191 -15.52 -19.57 18.53
N GLY A 192 -14.27 -19.87 18.18
CA GLY A 192 -13.90 -21.02 17.34
C GLY A 192 -13.91 -20.76 15.83
N ASN A 193 -14.01 -19.51 15.40
CA ASN A 193 -13.80 -19.11 14.02
C ASN A 193 -12.29 -18.79 13.78
N TYR A 194 -11.86 -18.74 12.52
CA TYR A 194 -10.50 -18.34 12.10
C TYR A 194 -9.37 -19.16 12.74
N THR A 195 -9.65 -20.38 13.21
CA THR A 195 -8.64 -21.26 13.81
C THR A 195 -7.52 -21.60 12.84
N ASN A 196 -7.82 -21.79 11.54
CA ASN A 196 -6.79 -22.03 10.53
C ASN A 196 -5.79 -20.86 10.42
N ILE A 197 -6.27 -19.63 10.59
CA ILE A 197 -5.43 -18.42 10.54
C ILE A 197 -4.60 -18.33 11.81
N VAL A 198 -5.22 -18.32 12.98
CA VAL A 198 -4.54 -18.05 14.26
C VAL A 198 -3.64 -19.21 14.69
N ASP A 199 -4.03 -20.46 14.34
CA ASP A 199 -3.26 -21.66 14.71
C ASP A 199 -2.21 -22.08 13.66
N GLY A 200 -2.22 -21.48 12.47
CA GLY A 200 -1.38 -21.92 11.37
C GLY A 200 -0.61 -20.84 10.63
N ILE A 201 -0.74 -19.57 11.02
CA ILE A 201 -0.12 -18.42 10.34
C ILE A 201 0.41 -17.44 11.38
N ASP A 202 1.65 -17.00 11.21
CA ASP A 202 2.18 -15.83 11.91
C ASP A 202 1.70 -14.57 11.19
N LEU A 203 0.51 -14.08 11.59
CA LEU A 203 -0.18 -12.98 10.91
C LEU A 203 0.22 -11.62 11.48
N TRP A 204 0.70 -10.73 10.62
CA TRP A 204 1.04 -9.36 10.94
C TRP A 204 0.11 -8.38 10.23
N ILE A 205 -0.43 -7.39 10.94
CA ILE A 205 -1.30 -6.36 10.37
C ILE A 205 -0.83 -4.98 10.83
N ASN A 206 -0.47 -4.14 9.86
CA ASN A 206 -0.18 -2.71 10.04
C ASN A 206 -1.28 -1.89 9.35
N PRO A 207 -2.20 -1.26 10.10
CA PRO A 207 -3.27 -0.45 9.52
C PRO A 207 -2.82 0.88 8.91
N LEU A 208 -1.70 1.45 9.39
CA LEU A 208 -1.30 2.82 9.06
C LEU A 208 0.22 2.91 8.92
N ALA A 209 0.71 2.81 7.68
CA ALA A 209 2.13 2.82 7.37
C ALA A 209 2.74 4.23 7.28
N ASN A 210 1.92 5.26 7.00
CA ASN A 210 2.34 6.66 6.90
C ASN A 210 1.44 7.54 7.76
N PRO A 211 1.63 7.54 9.08
CA PRO A 211 0.83 8.38 9.97
C PRO A 211 1.07 9.88 9.75
N ASP A 212 2.25 10.30 9.34
CA ASP A 212 2.58 11.70 9.08
C ASP A 212 1.80 12.25 7.88
N GLY A 213 1.62 11.45 6.83
CA GLY A 213 0.79 11.82 5.70
C GLY A 213 -0.70 11.79 6.02
N ALA A 214 -1.16 10.81 6.81
CA ALA A 214 -2.57 10.68 7.20
C ALA A 214 -3.03 11.81 8.13
N PHE A 215 -2.15 12.24 9.03
CA PHE A 215 -2.42 13.28 10.04
C PHE A 215 -1.61 14.56 9.77
N ALA A 216 -1.34 14.88 8.50
CA ALA A 216 -0.46 15.97 8.09
C ALA A 216 -0.87 17.35 8.63
N VAL A 217 -2.15 17.57 8.91
CA VAL A 217 -2.66 18.85 9.44
C VAL A 217 -2.91 18.79 10.94
N SER A 218 -3.40 17.66 11.46
CA SER A 218 -3.78 17.54 12.88
C SER A 218 -4.00 16.09 13.26
N ASP A 219 -3.54 15.69 14.44
CA ASP A 219 -3.78 14.37 15.05
C ASP A 219 -5.26 14.11 15.39
N LEU A 220 -6.08 15.15 15.37
CA LEU A 220 -7.51 15.05 15.72
C LEU A 220 -8.39 14.57 14.57
N SER A 221 -7.89 14.58 13.34
CA SER A 221 -8.65 14.21 12.15
C SER A 221 -7.74 13.93 10.97
N VAL A 222 -8.16 13.02 10.10
CA VAL A 222 -7.53 12.76 8.79
C VAL A 222 -7.89 13.82 7.73
N ASN A 223 -8.59 14.90 8.11
CA ASN A 223 -8.83 16.02 7.23
C ASN A 223 -7.51 16.69 6.82
N GLY A 224 -7.36 16.88 5.52
CA GLY A 224 -6.12 17.44 4.96
C GLY A 224 -4.99 16.43 4.83
N ALA A 225 -5.28 15.12 4.94
CA ALA A 225 -4.32 14.06 4.65
C ALA A 225 -3.68 14.24 3.27
N VAL A 226 -2.40 13.90 3.15
CA VAL A 226 -1.59 14.06 1.94
C VAL A 226 -1.03 12.71 1.49
N ARG A 227 -0.62 12.62 0.21
CA ARG A 227 -0.07 11.38 -0.35
C ARG A 227 1.29 11.04 0.23
N GLY A 228 2.21 11.99 0.16
CA GLY A 228 3.58 11.84 0.64
C GLY A 228 3.70 11.73 2.17
N ASN A 229 4.90 11.48 2.63
CA ASN A 229 5.24 11.52 4.06
C ASN A 229 5.52 12.97 4.53
N ALA A 230 6.07 13.16 5.74
CA ALA A 230 6.45 14.47 6.28
C ALA A 230 7.45 15.24 5.39
N ASN A 231 8.20 14.55 4.54
CA ASN A 231 9.14 15.13 3.58
C ASN A 231 8.54 15.29 2.17
N TRP A 232 7.25 15.03 2.00
CA TRP A 232 6.54 15.08 0.71
C TRP A 232 7.07 14.08 -0.32
N ILE A 233 7.63 12.96 0.15
CA ILE A 233 8.14 11.87 -0.69
C ILE A 233 7.06 10.81 -0.84
N ASP A 234 6.84 10.34 -2.07
CA ASP A 234 6.03 9.18 -2.36
C ASP A 234 6.74 7.91 -1.89
N LEU A 235 6.24 7.30 -0.82
CA LEU A 235 6.85 6.11 -0.23
C LEU A 235 6.81 4.89 -1.17
N ASN A 236 5.88 4.87 -2.15
CA ASN A 236 5.81 3.81 -3.16
C ASN A 236 6.66 4.12 -4.41
N ARG A 237 7.69 4.94 -4.25
CA ARG A 237 8.78 5.22 -5.20
C ARG A 237 10.15 5.16 -4.51
N ASN A 238 10.17 4.90 -3.20
CA ASN A 238 11.36 5.08 -2.35
C ASN A 238 11.98 3.76 -1.88
N TYR A 239 11.59 2.62 -2.46
CA TYR A 239 12.22 1.32 -2.21
C TYR A 239 13.30 1.02 -3.26
N PRO A 240 14.28 0.14 -2.93
CA PRO A 240 15.17 -0.42 -3.95
C PRO A 240 14.40 -1.09 -5.08
N ASP A 241 14.83 -0.82 -6.31
CA ASP A 241 14.20 -1.31 -7.53
C ASP A 241 15.11 -2.34 -8.24
N PRO A 242 14.57 -3.44 -8.79
CA PRO A 242 15.37 -4.44 -9.48
C PRO A 242 16.05 -3.93 -10.76
N VAL A 243 15.56 -2.87 -11.37
CA VAL A 243 16.05 -2.30 -12.63
C VAL A 243 16.79 -0.98 -12.38
N ASP A 244 16.17 -0.06 -11.63
CA ASP A 244 16.65 1.31 -11.45
C ASP A 244 17.51 1.50 -10.19
N GLY A 245 17.75 0.43 -9.40
CA GLY A 245 18.69 0.41 -8.30
C GLY A 245 18.13 0.90 -6.96
N ASP A 246 19.04 1.31 -6.05
CA ASP A 246 18.67 1.55 -4.65
C ASP A 246 17.83 2.81 -4.42
N HIS A 247 17.90 3.80 -5.29
CA HIS A 247 17.24 5.10 -5.14
C HIS A 247 16.64 5.56 -6.47
N PRO A 248 15.59 4.90 -6.99
CA PRO A 248 15.02 5.23 -8.30
C PRO A 248 14.40 6.63 -8.33
N ASP A 249 13.86 7.11 -7.22
CA ASP A 249 13.31 8.47 -7.05
C ASP A 249 14.39 9.55 -6.83
N GLY A 250 15.65 9.14 -6.67
CA GLY A 250 16.78 10.02 -6.40
C GLY A 250 16.77 10.66 -5.00
N ASN A 251 15.93 10.15 -4.08
CA ASN A 251 15.87 10.59 -2.69
C ASN A 251 16.55 9.59 -1.74
N PRO A 252 17.00 10.00 -0.55
CA PRO A 252 17.36 9.07 0.52
C PRO A 252 16.15 8.23 0.91
N TRP A 253 16.38 7.00 1.37
CA TRP A 253 15.31 6.21 1.99
C TRP A 253 14.67 6.97 3.14
N GLN A 254 13.36 6.99 3.17
CA GLN A 254 12.59 7.64 4.21
C GLN A 254 12.53 6.76 5.46
N GLU A 255 12.20 7.36 6.61
CA GLU A 255 12.14 6.61 7.89
C GLU A 255 11.16 5.45 7.79
N GLU A 256 10.00 5.68 7.19
CA GLU A 256 8.97 4.66 6.95
C GLU A 256 9.51 3.52 6.08
N THR A 257 10.20 3.85 4.98
CA THR A 257 10.82 2.88 4.07
C THR A 257 11.84 2.01 4.82
N ILE A 258 12.73 2.64 5.61
CA ILE A 258 13.73 1.94 6.42
C ILE A 258 13.07 1.01 7.44
N ILE A 259 11.99 1.46 8.10
CA ILE A 259 11.26 0.67 9.08
C ILE A 259 10.70 -0.62 8.45
N PHE A 260 10.06 -0.52 7.28
CA PHE A 260 9.51 -1.70 6.60
C PHE A 260 10.58 -2.59 5.97
N MET A 261 11.70 -2.04 5.49
CA MET A 261 12.85 -2.83 5.07
C MET A 261 13.41 -3.64 6.24
N ASN A 262 13.62 -3.02 7.40
CA ASN A 262 14.10 -3.69 8.61
C ASN A 262 13.11 -4.75 9.12
N LEU A 263 11.81 -4.49 9.06
CA LEU A 263 10.78 -5.47 9.40
C LEU A 263 10.91 -6.71 8.50
N SER A 264 11.00 -6.52 7.18
CA SER A 264 11.12 -7.61 6.21
C SER A 264 12.48 -8.31 6.23
N ASP A 265 13.51 -7.71 6.81
CA ASP A 265 14.78 -8.38 7.12
C ASP A 265 14.68 -9.23 8.39
N SER A 266 13.85 -8.83 9.34
CA SER A 266 13.69 -9.51 10.63
C SER A 266 12.67 -10.64 10.56
N ILE A 267 11.61 -10.49 9.78
CA ILE A 267 10.52 -11.44 9.60
C ILE A 267 10.47 -11.88 8.13
N PRO A 268 10.73 -13.16 7.84
CA PRO A 268 10.72 -13.68 6.47
C PRO A 268 9.28 -13.93 5.99
N PHE A 269 8.57 -12.86 5.66
CA PHE A 269 7.20 -12.97 5.16
C PHE A 269 7.13 -13.83 3.90
N SER A 270 6.21 -14.79 3.89
CA SER A 270 5.95 -15.65 2.74
C SER A 270 5.02 -14.98 1.73
N MET A 271 3.98 -14.33 2.24
CA MET A 271 3.01 -13.54 1.47
C MET A 271 2.75 -12.21 2.16
N SER A 272 2.40 -11.22 1.37
CA SER A 272 1.96 -9.91 1.87
C SER A 272 1.03 -9.22 0.88
N CYS A 273 0.37 -8.17 1.37
CA CYS A 273 -0.37 -7.25 0.53
C CYS A 273 -0.32 -5.85 1.13
N ASN A 274 -0.21 -4.84 0.27
CA ASN A 274 -0.38 -3.46 0.68
C ASN A 274 -1.66 -2.87 0.04
N PHE A 275 -2.42 -2.13 0.87
CA PHE A 275 -3.71 -1.57 0.47
C PHE A 275 -3.58 -0.10 0.13
N HIS A 276 -4.13 0.22 -1.03
CA HIS A 276 -4.20 1.55 -1.62
C HIS A 276 -5.64 1.96 -1.92
N THR A 277 -5.81 3.16 -2.44
CA THR A 277 -7.06 3.66 -3.02
C THR A 277 -6.77 4.67 -4.15
N GLY A 278 -7.65 4.71 -5.10
CA GLY A 278 -7.59 5.51 -6.34
C GLY A 278 -8.18 4.72 -7.50
N ALA A 279 -8.22 3.39 -7.34
CA ALA A 279 -8.83 2.42 -8.24
C ALA A 279 -9.52 1.32 -7.43
N GLU A 280 -10.06 0.30 -8.12
CA GLU A 280 -10.71 -0.86 -7.54
C GLU A 280 -10.20 -2.11 -8.27
N VAL A 281 -9.01 -2.61 -7.85
CA VAL A 281 -8.27 -3.65 -8.58
C VAL A 281 -7.26 -4.38 -7.70
N PHE A 282 -7.03 -5.65 -8.01
CA PHE A 282 -5.90 -6.44 -7.54
C PHE A 282 -4.75 -6.28 -8.53
N ASN A 283 -3.64 -5.69 -8.11
CA ASN A 283 -2.42 -5.53 -8.88
C ASN A 283 -1.36 -6.54 -8.40
N TYR A 284 -0.68 -7.19 -9.35
CA TYR A 284 0.38 -8.16 -9.08
C TYR A 284 1.65 -7.84 -9.88
N PRO A 285 2.83 -8.29 -9.42
CA PRO A 285 4.11 -7.93 -9.99
C PRO A 285 4.29 -8.43 -11.44
N TRP A 286 5.10 -7.75 -12.19
CA TRP A 286 5.99 -6.67 -11.77
C TRP A 286 5.41 -5.31 -12.15
N ASP A 287 5.80 -4.27 -11.41
CA ASP A 287 5.47 -2.88 -11.74
C ASP A 287 6.58 -2.23 -12.59
N THR A 288 7.87 -2.55 -12.34
CA THR A 288 9.04 -1.90 -12.95
C THR A 288 9.37 -2.39 -14.37
N TRP A 289 9.00 -3.61 -14.76
CA TRP A 289 9.32 -4.16 -16.08
C TRP A 289 8.24 -5.04 -16.70
N SER A 290 8.31 -5.18 -18.05
CA SER A 290 7.33 -5.95 -18.83
C SER A 290 7.43 -7.47 -18.71
N ASN A 291 8.47 -8.00 -18.05
CA ASN A 291 8.61 -9.43 -17.82
C ASN A 291 7.50 -9.92 -16.88
N LEU A 292 6.96 -11.10 -17.12
CA LEU A 292 6.08 -11.75 -16.18
C LEU A 292 6.92 -12.44 -15.08
N THR A 293 6.33 -12.63 -13.91
CA THR A 293 6.97 -13.44 -12.87
C THR A 293 6.99 -14.92 -13.25
N ALA A 294 7.86 -15.72 -12.66
CA ALA A 294 7.82 -17.18 -12.82
C ALA A 294 6.47 -17.77 -12.40
N ASP A 295 5.81 -17.12 -11.45
CA ASP A 295 4.53 -17.53 -10.86
C ASP A 295 3.31 -16.79 -11.43
N ASP A 296 3.39 -16.28 -12.67
CA ASP A 296 2.34 -15.45 -13.27
C ASP A 296 0.95 -16.13 -13.24
N SER A 297 0.89 -17.43 -13.54
CA SER A 297 -0.36 -18.18 -13.49
C SER A 297 -0.95 -18.28 -12.08
N TRP A 298 -0.11 -18.40 -11.06
CA TRP A 298 -0.55 -18.37 -9.66
C TRP A 298 -1.11 -16.98 -9.29
N TRP A 299 -0.43 -15.90 -9.70
CA TRP A 299 -0.91 -14.54 -9.48
C TRP A 299 -2.27 -14.30 -10.13
N GLN A 300 -2.46 -14.76 -11.38
CA GLN A 300 -3.74 -14.64 -12.07
C GLN A 300 -4.85 -15.42 -11.35
N ASN A 301 -4.56 -16.62 -10.87
CA ASN A 301 -5.54 -17.45 -10.15
C ASN A 301 -5.95 -16.81 -8.81
N ILE A 302 -4.98 -16.40 -7.99
CA ILE A 302 -5.27 -15.82 -6.67
C ILE A 302 -5.93 -14.45 -6.78
N GLY A 303 -5.48 -13.61 -7.72
CA GLY A 303 -6.08 -12.30 -7.97
C GLY A 303 -7.51 -12.41 -8.53
N SER A 304 -7.75 -13.33 -9.45
CA SER A 304 -9.11 -13.60 -9.93
C SER A 304 -10.02 -14.11 -8.82
N SER A 305 -9.53 -15.03 -7.97
CA SER A 305 -10.27 -15.52 -6.81
C SER A 305 -10.64 -14.40 -5.84
N TYR A 306 -9.70 -13.45 -5.60
CA TYR A 306 -9.96 -12.26 -4.78
C TYR A 306 -11.07 -11.41 -5.39
N ALA A 307 -10.94 -11.03 -6.67
CA ALA A 307 -11.90 -10.19 -7.38
C ALA A 307 -13.29 -10.84 -7.46
N ASP A 308 -13.36 -12.12 -7.84
CA ASP A 308 -14.62 -12.87 -7.93
C ASP A 308 -15.34 -12.94 -6.57
N THR A 309 -14.60 -13.10 -5.48
CA THR A 309 -15.15 -13.09 -4.12
C THR A 309 -15.68 -11.71 -3.75
N VAL A 310 -14.96 -10.63 -4.11
CA VAL A 310 -15.46 -9.26 -3.95
C VAL A 310 -16.73 -9.02 -4.75
N HIS A 311 -16.79 -9.48 -5.99
CA HIS A 311 -17.99 -9.34 -6.85
C HIS A 311 -19.23 -10.06 -6.28
N GLN A 312 -19.04 -11.19 -5.58
CA GLN A 312 -20.13 -11.92 -4.94
C GLN A 312 -20.73 -11.17 -3.74
N HIS A 313 -19.95 -10.35 -3.05
CA HIS A 313 -20.34 -9.70 -1.80
C HIS A 313 -20.53 -8.19 -1.94
N GLY A 314 -19.96 -7.59 -2.98
CA GLY A 314 -20.00 -6.15 -3.25
C GLY A 314 -21.18 -5.71 -4.10
N PRO A 315 -21.39 -4.40 -4.22
CA PRO A 315 -22.39 -3.86 -5.14
C PRO A 315 -21.98 -4.09 -6.60
N LEU A 316 -22.96 -4.15 -7.49
CA LEU A 316 -22.71 -4.28 -8.93
C LEU A 316 -21.81 -3.14 -9.44
N GLY A 317 -20.74 -3.50 -10.14
CA GLY A 317 -19.78 -2.56 -10.70
C GLY A 317 -18.63 -2.17 -9.77
N TYR A 318 -18.62 -2.64 -8.54
CA TYR A 318 -17.49 -2.46 -7.64
C TYR A 318 -16.38 -3.46 -7.95
N PHE A 319 -15.14 -3.02 -7.84
CA PHE A 319 -13.92 -3.80 -8.07
C PHE A 319 -13.77 -4.32 -9.50
N ASN A 320 -14.16 -3.49 -10.49
CA ASN A 320 -14.17 -3.86 -11.92
C ASN A 320 -13.16 -3.09 -12.76
N ASP A 321 -12.28 -2.31 -12.17
CA ASP A 321 -11.24 -1.60 -12.92
C ASP A 321 -10.26 -2.60 -13.55
N LEU A 322 -9.69 -2.22 -14.69
CA LEU A 322 -8.59 -2.94 -15.34
C LEU A 322 -8.79 -4.47 -15.41
N ASN A 323 -9.42 -4.94 -16.48
CA ASN A 323 -9.65 -6.35 -16.70
C ASN A 323 -10.45 -7.06 -15.57
N ASN A 324 -11.59 -6.44 -15.21
CA ASN A 324 -12.51 -7.00 -14.22
C ASN A 324 -11.89 -7.16 -12.80
N GLY A 325 -11.12 -6.18 -12.36
CA GLY A 325 -10.53 -6.15 -11.02
C GLY A 325 -9.18 -6.86 -10.89
N LEU A 326 -8.49 -7.16 -12.00
CA LEU A 326 -7.18 -7.80 -12.00
C LEU A 326 -6.25 -7.16 -13.02
N THR A 327 -5.03 -6.80 -12.62
CA THR A 327 -4.00 -6.30 -13.54
C THR A 327 -2.61 -6.73 -13.15
N ASN A 328 -1.73 -6.91 -14.14
CA ASN A 328 -0.28 -6.85 -13.94
C ASN A 328 0.14 -5.38 -13.85
N GLY A 329 1.07 -5.05 -12.96
CA GLY A 329 1.44 -3.66 -12.68
C GLY A 329 1.98 -2.92 -13.88
N TRP A 330 2.95 -3.48 -14.58
CA TRP A 330 3.54 -2.85 -15.76
C TRP A 330 2.55 -2.64 -16.92
N VAL A 331 1.57 -3.52 -17.04
CA VAL A 331 0.49 -3.36 -18.03
C VAL A 331 -0.39 -2.17 -17.69
N TRP A 332 -0.50 -1.83 -16.43
CA TRP A 332 -1.20 -0.63 -15.98
C TRP A 332 -0.37 0.62 -16.28
N TYR A 333 0.74 0.78 -15.62
CA TYR A 333 1.82 1.76 -15.90
C TYR A 333 3.06 1.39 -15.09
N GLU A 334 4.23 1.77 -15.61
CA GLU A 334 5.51 1.50 -14.97
C GLU A 334 5.68 2.27 -13.67
N VAL A 335 6.08 1.56 -12.60
CA VAL A 335 6.38 2.12 -11.28
C VAL A 335 7.75 1.64 -10.84
N ASP A 336 8.69 2.55 -10.69
CA ASP A 336 10.02 2.27 -10.18
C ASP A 336 10.08 2.56 -8.67
N GLY A 337 10.79 1.73 -7.91
CA GLY A 337 10.90 1.86 -6.46
C GLY A 337 9.61 1.54 -5.68
N GLY A 338 8.72 0.78 -6.28
CA GLY A 338 7.51 0.29 -5.65
C GLY A 338 7.79 -0.78 -4.60
N ARG A 339 7.02 -0.77 -3.50
CA ARG A 339 7.16 -1.75 -2.44
C ARG A 339 6.83 -3.17 -2.91
N GLN A 340 5.85 -3.35 -3.79
CA GLN A 340 5.46 -4.64 -4.35
C GLN A 340 6.67 -5.35 -4.97
N ASP A 341 7.41 -4.69 -5.84
CA ASP A 341 8.57 -5.27 -6.51
C ASP A 341 9.73 -5.49 -5.55
N PHE A 342 9.95 -4.57 -4.60
CA PHE A 342 10.94 -4.76 -3.54
C PHE A 342 10.68 -6.05 -2.73
N MET A 343 9.46 -6.27 -2.27
CA MET A 343 9.10 -7.44 -1.48
C MET A 343 9.25 -8.73 -2.31
N ASN A 344 8.80 -8.73 -3.55
CA ASN A 344 8.91 -9.89 -4.43
C ASN A 344 10.35 -10.20 -4.81
N TYR A 345 11.14 -9.20 -5.26
CA TYR A 345 12.46 -9.43 -5.80
C TYR A 345 13.54 -9.58 -4.73
N PHE A 346 13.58 -8.68 -3.74
CA PHE A 346 14.65 -8.67 -2.72
C PHE A 346 14.32 -9.54 -1.51
N LYS A 347 13.03 -9.63 -1.12
CA LYS A 347 12.60 -10.39 0.07
C LYS A 347 12.01 -11.76 -0.25
N ARG A 348 11.71 -12.06 -1.53
CA ARG A 348 11.08 -13.30 -2.00
C ARG A 348 9.71 -13.54 -1.35
N CYS A 349 9.11 -12.47 -0.87
CA CYS A 349 7.75 -12.44 -0.35
C CYS A 349 6.77 -12.20 -1.50
N ARG A 350 5.71 -12.98 -1.58
CA ARG A 350 4.65 -12.78 -2.60
C ARG A 350 3.74 -11.62 -2.16
N GLU A 351 4.14 -10.39 -2.50
CA GLU A 351 3.35 -9.19 -2.23
C GLU A 351 2.53 -8.77 -3.46
N SER A 352 1.25 -8.48 -3.23
CA SER A 352 0.35 -7.80 -4.16
C SER A 352 0.00 -6.40 -3.64
N THR A 353 -0.51 -5.57 -4.54
CA THR A 353 -1.12 -4.27 -4.22
C THR A 353 -2.61 -4.36 -4.49
N ILE A 354 -3.45 -3.95 -3.54
CA ILE A 354 -4.91 -3.94 -3.72
C ILE A 354 -5.42 -2.52 -3.54
N GLU A 355 -6.08 -2.03 -4.58
CA GLU A 355 -6.79 -0.76 -4.59
C GLU A 355 -8.23 -0.98 -4.17
N LEU A 356 -8.63 -0.44 -3.02
CA LEU A 356 -9.91 -0.76 -2.38
C LEU A 356 -11.06 0.18 -2.74
N SER A 357 -10.78 1.32 -3.34
CA SER A 357 -11.80 2.34 -3.59
C SER A 357 -11.31 3.33 -4.65
N SER A 358 -12.17 3.68 -5.58
CA SER A 358 -11.93 4.76 -6.54
C SER A 358 -11.83 6.16 -5.88
N THR A 359 -12.20 6.27 -4.61
CA THR A 359 -12.10 7.50 -3.81
C THR A 359 -11.00 7.35 -2.77
N LYS A 360 -10.05 8.29 -2.71
CA LYS A 360 -8.90 8.25 -1.79
C LYS A 360 -9.34 8.14 -0.32
N VAL A 361 -10.26 8.99 0.11
CA VAL A 361 -10.86 8.94 1.44
C VAL A 361 -12.39 8.95 1.27
N PRO A 362 -13.03 7.77 1.22
CA PRO A 362 -14.48 7.68 1.10
C PRO A 362 -15.20 8.32 2.29
N ASN A 363 -16.47 8.70 2.06
CA ASN A 363 -17.31 9.14 3.17
C ASN A 363 -17.37 8.04 4.24
N PRO A 364 -17.13 8.34 5.52
CA PRO A 364 -17.09 7.34 6.59
C PRO A 364 -18.33 6.44 6.64
N SER A 365 -19.51 6.96 6.31
CA SER A 365 -20.74 6.17 6.28
C SER A 365 -20.74 5.02 5.26
N THR A 366 -19.83 5.04 4.28
CA THR A 366 -19.70 3.99 3.26
C THR A 366 -18.66 2.92 3.61
N LEU A 367 -17.80 3.13 4.62
CA LEU A 367 -16.79 2.18 5.05
C LEU A 367 -17.34 0.78 5.37
N PRO A 368 -18.53 0.63 6.00
CA PRO A 368 -19.13 -0.68 6.19
C PRO A 368 -19.42 -1.43 4.89
N ASN A 369 -19.70 -0.75 3.79
CA ASN A 369 -19.94 -1.37 2.48
C ASN A 369 -18.64 -1.96 1.91
N TYR A 370 -17.53 -1.23 1.99
CA TYR A 370 -16.21 -1.73 1.59
C TYR A 370 -15.80 -2.96 2.41
N TRP A 371 -16.05 -2.95 3.70
CA TRP A 371 -15.84 -4.11 4.55
C TRP A 371 -16.68 -5.32 4.10
N ASN A 372 -17.98 -5.13 3.92
CA ASN A 372 -18.87 -6.23 3.54
C ASN A 372 -18.47 -6.85 2.20
N ALA A 373 -18.00 -6.04 1.26
CA ALA A 373 -17.52 -6.49 -0.04
C ALA A 373 -16.20 -7.26 0.06
N ASN A 374 -15.25 -6.80 0.88
CA ASN A 374 -13.88 -7.32 0.89
C ASN A 374 -13.61 -8.36 1.98
N LYS A 375 -14.40 -8.44 3.06
CA LYS A 375 -14.12 -9.30 4.22
C LYS A 375 -13.76 -10.75 3.82
N ALA A 376 -14.57 -11.37 2.98
CA ALA A 376 -14.35 -12.75 2.58
C ALA A 376 -13.05 -12.90 1.78
N SER A 377 -12.77 -11.98 0.85
CA SER A 377 -11.54 -11.97 0.06
C SER A 377 -10.30 -11.75 0.93
N LEU A 378 -10.37 -10.85 1.92
CA LEU A 378 -9.27 -10.62 2.87
C LEU A 378 -8.93 -11.89 3.66
N ILE A 379 -9.95 -12.60 4.16
CA ILE A 379 -9.77 -13.85 4.90
C ILE A 379 -9.21 -14.95 3.99
N ASN A 380 -9.81 -15.17 2.81
CA ASN A 380 -9.35 -16.18 1.86
C ASN A 380 -7.90 -15.94 1.42
N TYR A 381 -7.51 -14.67 1.20
CA TYR A 381 -6.15 -14.35 0.77
C TYR A 381 -5.11 -14.61 1.88
N ILE A 382 -5.45 -14.42 3.16
CA ILE A 382 -4.60 -14.86 4.28
C ILE A 382 -4.47 -16.39 4.26
N GLU A 383 -5.57 -17.12 4.11
CA GLU A 383 -5.59 -18.60 4.12
C GLU A 383 -4.82 -19.20 2.92
N GLU A 384 -4.67 -18.49 1.80
CA GLU A 384 -3.83 -18.92 0.68
C GLU A 384 -2.36 -19.12 1.10
N SER A 385 -1.88 -18.43 2.15
CA SER A 385 -0.55 -18.66 2.68
C SER A 385 -0.33 -20.07 3.25
N LEU A 386 -1.39 -20.79 3.56
CA LEU A 386 -1.34 -22.20 3.99
C LEU A 386 -1.16 -23.18 2.83
N ASN A 387 -1.31 -22.73 1.59
CA ASN A 387 -1.17 -23.53 0.37
C ASN A 387 0.28 -23.54 -0.13
N GLY A 388 0.54 -24.24 -1.24
CA GLY A 388 1.84 -24.31 -1.89
C GLY A 388 2.78 -25.40 -1.32
N LEU A 389 4.02 -25.34 -1.76
CA LEU A 389 5.09 -26.23 -1.32
C LEU A 389 5.72 -25.70 -0.04
N ARG A 390 5.79 -26.52 0.98
CA ARG A 390 6.39 -26.16 2.26
C ARG A 390 7.17 -27.32 2.86
N GLY A 391 8.14 -27.01 3.70
CA GLY A 391 8.95 -28.01 4.37
C GLY A 391 9.97 -27.39 5.32
N ILE A 392 10.82 -28.25 5.86
CA ILE A 392 11.93 -27.87 6.74
C ILE A 392 13.24 -28.36 6.10
N VAL A 393 14.25 -27.48 6.05
CA VAL A 393 15.60 -27.83 5.62
C VAL A 393 16.49 -27.94 6.86
N SER A 394 17.12 -29.07 7.04
CA SER A 394 18.03 -29.32 8.15
C SER A 394 19.31 -30.04 7.69
N ASP A 395 20.38 -29.87 8.46
CA ASP A 395 21.63 -30.61 8.28
C ASP A 395 21.41 -32.12 8.51
N SER A 396 21.79 -32.92 7.54
CA SER A 396 21.54 -34.39 7.57
C SER A 396 22.27 -35.15 8.65
N ILE A 397 23.29 -34.53 9.25
CA ILE A 397 24.13 -35.18 10.30
C ILE A 397 23.71 -34.71 11.69
N THR A 398 23.53 -33.40 11.84
CA THR A 398 23.24 -32.76 13.13
C THR A 398 21.75 -32.54 13.41
N GLY A 399 20.92 -32.59 12.38
CA GLY A 399 19.49 -32.24 12.46
C GLY A 399 19.20 -30.75 12.67
N GLN A 400 20.24 -29.89 12.70
CA GLN A 400 20.06 -28.47 12.92
C GLN A 400 19.41 -27.80 11.71
N PRO A 401 18.51 -26.84 11.91
CA PRO A 401 17.88 -26.07 10.83
C PRO A 401 18.94 -25.29 10.04
N LEU A 402 18.70 -25.19 8.73
CA LEU A 402 19.58 -24.47 7.81
C LEU A 402 18.82 -23.33 7.10
N ASN A 403 19.53 -22.23 6.83
CA ASN A 403 19.12 -21.27 5.84
C ASN A 403 19.66 -21.71 4.47
N ALA A 404 18.80 -22.20 3.62
CA ALA A 404 19.15 -22.76 2.32
C ALA A 404 18.23 -22.20 1.22
N ARG A 405 18.81 -22.00 0.04
CA ARG A 405 18.04 -21.68 -1.15
C ARG A 405 17.19 -22.87 -1.57
N VAL A 406 15.89 -22.62 -1.76
CA VAL A 406 14.92 -23.58 -2.27
C VAL A 406 14.39 -23.06 -3.60
N GLU A 407 14.65 -23.80 -4.67
CA GLU A 407 14.24 -23.41 -6.02
C GLU A 407 13.64 -24.58 -6.78
N ILE A 408 12.78 -24.25 -7.76
CA ILE A 408 12.15 -25.21 -8.65
C ILE A 408 12.89 -25.15 -9.98
N PHE A 409 13.66 -26.21 -10.23
CA PHE A 409 14.48 -26.28 -11.43
C PHE A 409 13.64 -26.19 -12.72
N GLY A 410 14.04 -25.28 -13.62
CA GLY A 410 13.37 -25.03 -14.89
C GLY A 410 12.08 -24.17 -14.78
N HIS A 411 11.77 -23.68 -13.56
CA HIS A 411 10.65 -22.79 -13.32
C HIS A 411 11.12 -21.43 -12.76
N ASP A 412 11.95 -21.42 -11.73
CA ASP A 412 12.32 -20.20 -11.01
C ASP A 412 13.29 -19.31 -11.80
N TYR A 413 12.96 -18.03 -11.93
CA TYR A 413 13.79 -16.96 -12.46
C TYR A 413 13.43 -15.62 -11.77
N ASP A 414 14.16 -14.56 -12.01
CA ASP A 414 13.92 -13.20 -11.47
C ASP A 414 13.60 -13.22 -9.95
N SER A 415 14.47 -13.88 -9.16
CA SER A 415 14.34 -13.98 -7.69
C SER A 415 13.10 -14.71 -7.16
N SER A 416 12.42 -15.53 -7.95
CA SER A 416 11.23 -16.28 -7.52
C SER A 416 11.53 -17.47 -6.57
N HIS A 417 12.79 -17.91 -6.45
CA HIS A 417 13.20 -18.85 -5.41
C HIS A 417 12.95 -18.31 -4.00
N VAL A 418 12.91 -19.18 -3.00
CA VAL A 418 12.80 -18.78 -1.58
C VAL A 418 13.99 -19.30 -0.78
N TYR A 419 14.07 -18.88 0.48
CA TYR A 419 15.02 -19.44 1.44
C TYR A 419 14.26 -20.12 2.58
N SER A 420 14.87 -21.16 3.14
CA SER A 420 14.43 -21.68 4.43
C SER A 420 14.93 -20.78 5.55
N ASN A 421 14.11 -20.55 6.57
CA ASN A 421 14.29 -19.51 7.56
C ASN A 421 14.70 -20.06 8.94
N LEU A 422 15.69 -19.43 9.56
CA LEU A 422 16.07 -19.73 10.93
C LEU A 422 15.11 -19.01 11.92
N PRO A 423 14.87 -19.58 13.12
CA PRO A 423 15.54 -20.75 13.67
C PRO A 423 14.89 -22.10 13.33
N VAL A 424 13.82 -22.15 12.54
CA VAL A 424 13.02 -23.36 12.27
C VAL A 424 13.54 -24.15 11.07
N GLY A 425 14.09 -23.47 10.06
CA GLY A 425 14.49 -24.06 8.77
C GLY A 425 13.31 -24.23 7.80
N ASN A 426 12.16 -23.64 8.10
CA ASN A 426 10.96 -23.72 7.29
C ASN A 426 11.04 -22.86 6.01
N TYR A 427 10.34 -23.30 4.98
CA TYR A 427 10.16 -22.54 3.75
C TYR A 427 8.72 -22.69 3.23
N HIS A 428 8.26 -21.67 2.51
CA HIS A 428 6.97 -21.64 1.85
C HIS A 428 7.15 -21.11 0.42
N ARG A 429 6.70 -21.87 -0.59
CA ARG A 429 6.84 -21.55 -2.02
C ARG A 429 5.50 -21.72 -2.72
N TYR A 430 4.99 -20.65 -3.31
CA TYR A 430 3.72 -20.56 -4.04
C TYR A 430 3.99 -20.54 -5.55
N LEU A 431 3.24 -21.32 -6.33
CA LEU A 431 3.37 -21.42 -7.79
C LEU A 431 2.07 -21.94 -8.44
#